data_40837303bca1aa6eeeb8880d7d63ca29
#
_entry.id   40837303bca1aa6eeeb8880d7d63ca29
#
_cell.length_a   1.000
_cell.length_b   1.000
_cell.length_c   1.000
_cell.angle_alpha   90.00
_cell.angle_beta   90.00
_cell.angle_gamma   90.00
#
_symmetry.space_group_name_H-M   'P 1'
#
loop_
_entity.id
_entity.type
_entity.pdbx_description
1 polymer ?
#
loop_
_entity_poly.entity_id
_entity_poly.type
_entity_poly.pdbx_seq_one_letter_code
_entity_poly.pdbx_strand_id
1 'polypeptide(L)'
;NSLKLRMAIRMAYVDPTTAQQVAQDAVDAGVITDNADNAEMKVEENRAAMVFNGWSDHRIGADLLCYMNGYQDPRREKMFTQVEITETVGGKPTKVSGFAGIRIGIDVVNKESVIDRYSKPIISTASPYPWMNAAEITFLRAEGALRGWAMGGDAKSLYEEAIALSFEQYGLPATDALSYAANASNTPQAYTDPVDGTYSAGAVSNLTVAWQEGDEYAEKNLERIITQKWIAMFPSTVEAWSEYRRTDY
;
A
#
# COMPACT_ATOMS: atom_id res chain seq x y z
N ASN A 1 -16.25 9.31 12.87
CA ASN A 1 -15.24 8.87 13.85
C ASN A 1 -13.94 8.39 13.20
N SER A 2 -13.97 7.73 12.04
CA SER A 2 -12.77 7.24 11.33
C SER A 2 -11.78 8.37 11.00
N LEU A 3 -12.25 9.53 10.57
CA LEU A 3 -11.40 10.72 10.40
C LEU A 3 -10.81 11.20 11.72
N LYS A 4 -11.59 11.15 12.82
CA LYS A 4 -11.11 11.50 14.17
C LYS A 4 -9.95 10.56 14.57
N LEU A 5 -10.07 9.25 14.32
CA LEU A 5 -9.01 8.28 14.56
C LEU A 5 -7.75 8.58 13.72
N ARG A 6 -7.89 8.85 12.41
CA ARG A 6 -6.77 9.23 11.54
C ARG A 6 -6.03 10.46 12.08
N MET A 7 -6.77 11.49 12.50
CA MET A 7 -6.16 12.69 13.08
C MET A 7 -5.46 12.40 14.40
N ALA A 8 -6.05 11.58 15.27
CA ALA A 8 -5.43 11.17 16.54
C ALA A 8 -4.09 10.44 16.33
N ILE A 9 -4.05 9.46 15.43
CA ILE A 9 -2.80 8.76 15.12
C ILE A 9 -1.72 9.70 14.57
N ARG A 10 -2.08 10.72 13.80
CA ARG A 10 -1.13 11.75 13.35
C ARG A 10 -0.51 12.56 14.48
N MET A 11 -1.23 12.74 15.58
CA MET A 11 -0.74 13.45 16.77
C MET A 11 0.13 12.59 17.67
N ALA A 12 0.24 11.28 17.43
CA ALA A 12 0.85 10.31 18.35
C ALA A 12 2.28 10.64 18.81
N TYR A 13 3.06 11.33 17.97
CA TYR A 13 4.43 11.74 18.32
C TYR A 13 4.52 13.15 18.94
N VAL A 14 3.49 13.97 18.78
CA VAL A 14 3.48 15.38 19.25
C VAL A 14 2.80 15.50 20.60
N ASP A 15 1.65 14.85 20.74
CA ASP A 15 0.87 14.80 21.99
C ASP A 15 0.26 13.40 22.16
N PRO A 16 1.05 12.43 22.64
CA PRO A 16 0.60 11.04 22.75
C PRO A 16 -0.56 10.86 23.73
N THR A 17 -0.67 11.69 24.76
CA THR A 17 -1.75 11.58 25.75
C THR A 17 -3.10 11.96 25.13
N THR A 18 -3.17 13.12 24.48
CA THR A 18 -4.40 13.55 23.77
C THR A 18 -4.69 12.61 22.61
N ALA A 19 -3.67 12.18 21.87
CA ALA A 19 -3.82 11.25 20.75
C ALA A 19 -4.46 9.92 21.19
N GLN A 20 -3.98 9.34 22.29
CA GLN A 20 -4.55 8.11 22.86
C GLN A 20 -6.02 8.28 23.24
N GLN A 21 -6.35 9.30 23.99
CA GLN A 21 -7.73 9.54 24.43
C GLN A 21 -8.67 9.71 23.24
N VAL A 22 -8.27 10.57 22.28
CA VAL A 22 -9.08 10.85 21.08
C VAL A 22 -9.25 9.62 20.19
N ALA A 23 -8.19 8.78 20.07
CA ALA A 23 -8.24 7.56 19.32
C ALA A 23 -9.20 6.52 19.94
N GLN A 24 -9.11 6.32 21.25
CA GLN A 24 -9.99 5.40 22.00
C GLN A 24 -11.45 5.86 21.92
N ASP A 25 -11.73 7.14 22.17
CA ASP A 25 -13.08 7.71 22.00
C ASP A 25 -13.64 7.54 20.59
N ALA A 26 -12.79 7.62 19.57
CA ALA A 26 -13.21 7.44 18.18
C ALA A 26 -13.60 5.97 17.89
N VAL A 27 -12.81 5.02 18.40
CA VAL A 27 -13.08 3.57 18.26
C VAL A 27 -14.34 3.18 19.02
N ASP A 28 -14.49 3.66 20.27
CA ASP A 28 -15.67 3.37 21.10
C ASP A 28 -16.96 3.92 20.49
N ALA A 29 -16.88 5.07 19.79
CA ALA A 29 -18.02 5.67 19.10
C ALA A 29 -18.32 5.01 17.73
N GLY A 30 -17.55 4.01 17.32
CA GLY A 30 -17.69 3.28 16.06
C GLY A 30 -16.95 3.93 14.88
N VAL A 31 -16.07 3.17 14.27
CA VAL A 31 -15.30 3.53 13.06
C VAL A 31 -15.65 2.57 11.91
N ILE A 32 -15.21 2.87 10.69
CA ILE A 32 -15.36 1.96 9.54
C ILE A 32 -14.58 0.67 9.83
N THR A 33 -15.25 -0.46 9.75
CA THR A 33 -14.68 -1.82 9.96
C THR A 33 -15.04 -2.80 8.85
N ASP A 34 -15.88 -2.39 7.89
CA ASP A 34 -16.36 -3.23 6.79
C ASP A 34 -16.20 -2.47 5.47
N ASN A 35 -15.88 -3.19 4.39
CA ASN A 35 -15.71 -2.60 3.06
C ASN A 35 -17.00 -2.01 2.49
N ALA A 36 -18.18 -2.46 2.97
CA ALA A 36 -19.47 -1.86 2.60
C ALA A 36 -19.62 -0.40 3.08
N ASP A 37 -18.88 -0.03 4.13
CA ASP A 37 -18.89 1.31 4.73
C ASP A 37 -17.73 2.21 4.22
N ASN A 38 -16.97 1.75 3.23
CA ASN A 38 -15.89 2.54 2.65
C ASN A 38 -16.39 3.91 2.19
N ALA A 39 -15.69 4.95 2.64
CA ALA A 39 -16.02 6.32 2.25
C ALA A 39 -15.46 6.61 0.86
N GLU A 40 -16.34 6.65 -0.12
CA GLU A 40 -16.04 6.90 -1.51
C GLU A 40 -16.83 8.08 -2.06
N MET A 41 -16.17 8.93 -2.83
CA MET A 41 -16.84 9.99 -3.56
C MET A 41 -17.20 9.50 -4.96
N LYS A 42 -18.50 9.30 -5.20
CA LYS A 42 -19.01 9.04 -6.54
C LYS A 42 -18.90 10.30 -7.38
N VAL A 43 -18.35 10.18 -8.56
CA VAL A 43 -18.15 11.27 -9.50
C VAL A 43 -18.77 10.93 -10.84
N GLU A 44 -19.19 11.92 -11.61
CA GLU A 44 -19.68 11.73 -12.97
C GLU A 44 -18.56 11.22 -13.89
N GLU A 45 -17.35 11.76 -13.71
CA GLU A 45 -16.14 11.33 -14.42
C GLU A 45 -14.92 11.38 -13.50
N ASN A 46 -14.26 10.22 -13.34
CA ASN A 46 -12.99 10.17 -12.62
C ASN A 46 -11.84 10.67 -13.52
N ARG A 47 -11.44 11.92 -13.34
CA ARG A 47 -10.41 12.55 -14.15
C ARG A 47 -9.01 11.95 -14.00
N ALA A 48 -8.74 11.21 -12.91
CA ALA A 48 -7.49 10.46 -12.80
C ALA A 48 -7.37 9.40 -13.91
N ALA A 49 -8.51 8.80 -14.35
CA ALA A 49 -8.52 7.90 -15.49
C ALA A 49 -8.02 8.57 -16.79
N MET A 50 -8.34 9.85 -17.00
CA MET A 50 -7.83 10.60 -18.14
C MET A 50 -6.32 10.78 -18.09
N VAL A 51 -5.77 11.09 -16.92
CA VAL A 51 -4.31 11.28 -16.72
C VAL A 51 -3.54 10.00 -17.01
N PHE A 52 -4.02 8.86 -16.51
CA PHE A 52 -3.35 7.57 -16.68
C PHE A 52 -3.59 6.93 -18.07
N ASN A 53 -4.80 7.01 -18.60
CA ASN A 53 -5.21 6.29 -19.81
C ASN A 53 -5.29 7.19 -21.04
N GLY A 54 -5.87 8.40 -20.92
CA GLY A 54 -6.04 9.33 -22.03
C GLY A 54 -4.74 10.04 -22.38
N TRP A 55 -4.20 10.80 -21.45
CA TRP A 55 -2.93 11.52 -21.65
C TRP A 55 -1.71 10.62 -21.52
N SER A 56 -1.82 9.56 -20.74
CA SER A 56 -0.71 8.63 -20.46
C SER A 56 0.52 9.29 -19.84
N ASP A 57 0.33 10.32 -19.03
CA ASP A 57 1.42 11.14 -18.46
C ASP A 57 1.99 10.57 -17.17
N HIS A 58 1.27 9.66 -16.51
CA HIS A 58 1.67 9.11 -15.22
C HIS A 58 1.76 7.59 -15.25
N ARG A 59 2.65 7.05 -14.44
CA ARG A 59 2.87 5.61 -14.22
C ARG A 59 2.98 5.33 -12.73
N ILE A 60 2.92 4.06 -12.37
CA ILE A 60 3.10 3.63 -10.98
C ILE A 60 4.56 3.83 -10.58
N GLY A 61 4.79 4.35 -9.37
CA GLY A 61 6.12 4.50 -8.82
C GLY A 61 6.82 3.17 -8.59
N ALA A 62 8.13 3.12 -8.85
CA ALA A 62 8.94 1.92 -8.70
C ALA A 62 8.89 1.36 -7.27
N ASP A 63 8.91 2.23 -6.27
CA ASP A 63 8.96 1.83 -4.86
C ASP A 63 7.78 0.93 -4.49
N LEU A 64 6.55 1.33 -4.83
CA LEU A 64 5.35 0.52 -4.55
C LEU A 64 5.43 -0.86 -5.21
N LEU A 65 5.85 -0.91 -6.48
CA LEU A 65 5.94 -2.18 -7.20
C LEU A 65 7.12 -3.05 -6.74
N CYS A 66 8.22 -2.47 -6.24
CA CYS A 66 9.29 -3.25 -5.62
C CYS A 66 8.81 -4.00 -4.38
N TYR A 67 8.01 -3.35 -3.53
CA TYR A 67 7.38 -4.03 -2.40
C TYR A 67 6.41 -5.12 -2.87
N MET A 68 5.44 -4.78 -3.71
CA MET A 68 4.40 -5.71 -4.11
C MET A 68 4.92 -6.87 -4.97
N ASN A 69 5.94 -6.64 -5.82
CA ASN A 69 6.58 -7.70 -6.60
C ASN A 69 7.38 -8.65 -5.69
N GLY A 70 8.19 -8.09 -4.79
CA GLY A 70 8.97 -8.88 -3.85
C GLY A 70 8.10 -9.73 -2.94
N TYR A 71 7.00 -9.18 -2.44
CA TYR A 71 6.01 -9.91 -1.63
C TYR A 71 5.17 -10.90 -2.43
N GLN A 72 5.25 -10.90 -3.76
CA GLN A 72 4.35 -11.65 -4.66
C GLN A 72 2.86 -11.32 -4.39
N ASP A 73 2.58 -10.04 -4.13
CA ASP A 73 1.28 -9.56 -3.72
C ASP A 73 0.24 -9.76 -4.84
N PRO A 74 -0.80 -10.57 -4.65
CA PRO A 74 -1.78 -10.85 -5.70
C PRO A 74 -2.67 -9.64 -6.03
N ARG A 75 -2.73 -8.62 -5.15
CA ARG A 75 -3.46 -7.38 -5.43
C ARG A 75 -2.92 -6.63 -6.64
N ARG A 76 -1.63 -6.86 -7.02
CA ARG A 76 -1.02 -6.24 -8.23
C ARG A 76 -1.87 -6.47 -9.48
N GLU A 77 -2.36 -7.69 -9.67
CA GLU A 77 -3.15 -8.07 -10.85
C GLU A 77 -4.52 -7.38 -10.92
N LYS A 78 -5.01 -6.90 -9.77
CA LYS A 78 -6.26 -6.16 -9.67
C LYS A 78 -6.07 -4.64 -9.72
N MET A 79 -4.88 -4.18 -9.35
CA MET A 79 -4.57 -2.76 -9.21
C MET A 79 -3.86 -2.19 -10.44
N PHE A 80 -3.05 -2.99 -11.16
CA PHE A 80 -2.13 -2.49 -12.18
C PHE A 80 -2.14 -3.31 -13.45
N THR A 81 -1.86 -2.63 -14.57
CA THR A 81 -1.65 -3.30 -15.85
C THR A 81 -0.29 -3.98 -15.90
N GLN A 82 -0.24 -5.15 -16.51
CA GLN A 82 1.03 -5.80 -16.81
C GLN A 82 1.71 -5.14 -18.03
N VAL A 83 3.04 -5.24 -18.06
CA VAL A 83 3.91 -4.82 -19.16
C VAL A 83 4.94 -5.89 -19.45
N GLU A 84 5.64 -5.80 -20.60
CA GLU A 84 6.75 -6.68 -20.89
C GLU A 84 7.97 -6.30 -20.04
N ILE A 85 8.45 -7.25 -19.23
CA ILE A 85 9.67 -7.12 -18.45
C ILE A 85 10.67 -8.20 -18.84
N THR A 86 11.94 -8.04 -18.46
CA THR A 86 12.96 -9.06 -18.67
C THR A 86 13.31 -9.72 -17.35
N GLU A 87 13.10 -11.03 -17.26
CA GLU A 87 13.48 -11.85 -16.11
C GLU A 87 14.54 -12.88 -16.50
N THR A 88 15.28 -13.37 -15.51
CA THR A 88 16.21 -14.49 -15.73
C THR A 88 15.50 -15.82 -15.50
N VAL A 89 15.20 -16.53 -16.59
CA VAL A 89 14.57 -17.84 -16.55
C VAL A 89 15.58 -18.89 -17.02
N GLY A 90 15.90 -19.86 -16.17
CA GLY A 90 16.90 -20.89 -16.48
C GLY A 90 18.29 -20.32 -16.80
N GLY A 91 18.66 -19.18 -16.18
CA GLY A 91 19.95 -18.50 -16.39
C GLY A 91 20.01 -17.64 -17.66
N LYS A 92 18.88 -17.42 -18.36
CA LYS A 92 18.82 -16.60 -19.59
C LYS A 92 17.84 -15.44 -19.45
N PRO A 93 18.19 -14.24 -19.95
CA PRO A 93 17.24 -13.14 -20.05
C PRO A 93 16.03 -13.55 -20.92
N THR A 94 14.84 -13.47 -20.36
CA THR A 94 13.59 -13.88 -21.01
C THR A 94 12.55 -12.78 -20.83
N LYS A 95 11.86 -12.45 -21.91
CA LYS A 95 10.73 -11.50 -21.88
C LYS A 95 9.51 -12.20 -21.33
N VAL A 96 8.91 -11.61 -20.31
CA VAL A 96 7.71 -12.11 -19.64
C VAL A 96 6.74 -10.97 -19.37
N SER A 97 5.47 -11.29 -19.13
CA SER A 97 4.50 -10.32 -18.65
C SER A 97 4.66 -10.13 -17.14
N GLY A 98 4.75 -8.89 -16.68
CA GLY A 98 4.95 -8.58 -15.28
C GLY A 98 4.61 -7.14 -14.93
N PHE A 99 5.08 -6.65 -13.79
CA PHE A 99 4.78 -5.30 -13.31
C PHE A 99 6.08 -4.51 -13.15
N ALA A 100 6.17 -3.35 -13.80
CA ALA A 100 7.29 -2.43 -13.69
C ALA A 100 6.81 -1.03 -13.33
N GLY A 101 7.38 -0.45 -12.26
CA GLY A 101 7.15 0.93 -11.88
C GLY A 101 8.23 1.84 -12.45
N ILE A 102 7.91 3.13 -12.61
CA ILE A 102 8.89 4.13 -12.99
C ILE A 102 9.57 4.71 -11.75
N ARG A 103 10.90 4.79 -11.75
CA ARG A 103 11.64 5.44 -10.67
C ARG A 103 11.42 6.95 -10.71
N ILE A 104 11.12 7.55 -9.56
CA ILE A 104 10.91 9.00 -9.45
C ILE A 104 12.23 9.73 -9.66
N GLY A 105 12.20 10.82 -10.44
CA GLY A 105 13.36 11.69 -10.67
C GLY A 105 14.32 11.23 -11.76
N ILE A 106 13.99 10.20 -12.54
CA ILE A 106 14.78 9.83 -13.72
C ILE A 106 14.55 10.82 -14.87
N ASP A 107 15.53 10.94 -15.74
CA ASP A 107 15.40 11.72 -16.97
C ASP A 107 14.74 10.88 -18.06
N VAL A 108 13.53 11.26 -18.46
CA VAL A 108 12.77 10.60 -19.52
C VAL A 108 12.96 11.41 -20.81
N VAL A 109 13.77 10.89 -21.72
CA VAL A 109 14.14 11.56 -22.99
C VAL A 109 12.90 11.94 -23.82
N ASN A 110 11.96 11.01 -23.96
CA ASN A 110 10.66 11.26 -24.55
C ASN A 110 9.63 10.27 -24.04
N LYS A 111 8.37 10.69 -24.04
CA LYS A 111 7.24 9.91 -23.52
C LYS A 111 6.98 8.64 -24.34
N GLU A 112 7.07 8.72 -25.66
CA GLU A 112 6.72 7.64 -26.58
C GLU A 112 7.62 6.42 -26.40
N SER A 113 8.88 6.62 -26.02
CA SER A 113 9.84 5.52 -25.82
C SER A 113 9.59 4.73 -24.52
N VAL A 114 8.85 5.29 -23.57
CA VAL A 114 8.69 4.73 -22.23
C VAL A 114 7.24 4.41 -21.86
N ILE A 115 6.27 4.95 -22.60
CA ILE A 115 4.85 4.94 -22.21
C ILE A 115 4.29 3.54 -21.95
N ASP A 116 4.71 2.52 -22.72
CA ASP A 116 4.24 1.14 -22.62
C ASP A 116 5.20 0.23 -21.85
N ARG A 117 6.23 0.82 -21.23
CA ARG A 117 7.26 0.07 -20.49
C ARG A 117 6.99 0.01 -18.99
N TYR A 118 6.05 0.80 -18.49
CA TYR A 118 5.72 0.88 -17.08
C TYR A 118 4.23 0.69 -16.85
N SER A 119 3.91 0.01 -15.75
CA SER A 119 2.55 -0.27 -15.31
C SER A 119 1.78 1.01 -14.99
N LYS A 120 0.48 0.98 -15.24
CA LYS A 120 -0.47 2.03 -14.87
C LYS A 120 -1.62 1.45 -14.04
N PRO A 121 -2.34 2.27 -13.27
CA PRO A 121 -3.45 1.76 -12.47
C PRO A 121 -4.60 1.30 -13.36
N ILE A 122 -5.29 0.25 -12.92
CA ILE A 122 -6.56 -0.19 -13.50
C ILE A 122 -7.66 0.70 -12.92
N ILE A 123 -7.91 1.83 -13.60
CA ILE A 123 -8.90 2.83 -13.22
C ILE A 123 -9.72 3.23 -14.44
N SER A 124 -11.02 3.39 -14.26
CA SER A 124 -11.95 3.85 -15.31
C SER A 124 -12.55 5.21 -14.95
N THR A 125 -13.19 5.87 -15.92
CA THR A 125 -13.94 7.11 -15.68
C THR A 125 -15.08 6.93 -14.69
N ALA A 126 -15.62 5.72 -14.55
CA ALA A 126 -16.66 5.38 -13.59
C ALA A 126 -16.14 4.99 -12.18
N SER A 127 -14.83 4.85 -11.99
CA SER A 127 -14.25 4.50 -10.69
C SER A 127 -14.48 5.63 -9.69
N PRO A 128 -14.98 5.34 -8.47
CA PRO A 128 -15.11 6.35 -7.43
C PRO A 128 -13.74 6.82 -6.93
N TYR A 129 -13.68 7.97 -6.27
CA TYR A 129 -12.51 8.40 -5.51
C TYR A 129 -12.58 7.84 -4.09
N PRO A 130 -11.65 6.97 -3.67
CA PRO A 130 -11.61 6.49 -2.30
C PRO A 130 -11.08 7.60 -1.38
N TRP A 131 -11.79 7.83 -0.28
CA TRP A 131 -11.40 8.76 0.77
C TRP A 131 -10.86 8.05 2.00
N MET A 132 -11.50 6.95 2.36
CA MET A 132 -11.20 6.18 3.56
C MET A 132 -11.74 4.77 3.38
N ASN A 133 -10.93 3.77 3.56
CA ASN A 133 -11.38 2.38 3.48
C ASN A 133 -11.21 1.65 4.83
N ALA A 134 -11.91 0.53 4.97
CA ALA A 134 -11.90 -0.28 6.18
C ALA A 134 -10.48 -0.78 6.52
N ALA A 135 -9.70 -1.16 5.52
CA ALA A 135 -8.32 -1.61 5.70
C ALA A 135 -7.45 -0.51 6.33
N GLU A 136 -7.49 0.72 5.81
CA GLU A 136 -6.76 1.85 6.40
C GLU A 136 -7.12 2.06 7.87
N ILE A 137 -8.43 2.11 8.16
CA ILE A 137 -8.91 2.37 9.52
C ILE A 137 -8.48 1.26 10.48
N THR A 138 -8.50 0.01 10.02
CA THR A 138 -8.04 -1.13 10.82
C THR A 138 -6.52 -1.11 11.02
N PHE A 139 -5.72 -0.67 10.04
CA PHE A 139 -4.29 -0.41 10.23
C PHE A 139 -4.02 0.72 11.25
N LEU A 140 -4.82 1.77 11.28
CA LEU A 140 -4.70 2.83 12.30
C LEU A 140 -5.02 2.28 13.70
N ARG A 141 -5.99 1.36 13.82
CA ARG A 141 -6.27 0.63 15.07
C ARG A 141 -5.09 -0.26 15.46
N ALA A 142 -4.50 -0.98 14.49
CA ALA A 142 -3.32 -1.81 14.72
C ALA A 142 -2.14 -0.99 15.27
N GLU A 143 -1.87 0.19 14.70
CA GLU A 143 -0.85 1.10 15.21
C GLU A 143 -1.15 1.59 16.63
N GLY A 144 -2.40 2.00 16.90
CA GLY A 144 -2.81 2.40 18.25
C GLY A 144 -2.64 1.26 19.28
N ALA A 145 -3.02 0.03 18.91
CA ALA A 145 -2.85 -1.16 19.75
C ALA A 145 -1.35 -1.49 19.98
N LEU A 146 -0.50 -1.32 18.97
CA LEU A 146 0.96 -1.47 19.09
C LEU A 146 1.56 -0.45 20.08
N ARG A 147 0.95 0.73 20.19
CA ARG A 147 1.30 1.77 21.18
C ARG A 147 0.72 1.50 22.58
N GLY A 148 -0.01 0.40 22.78
CA GLY A 148 -0.66 0.04 24.04
C GLY A 148 -2.01 0.71 24.28
N TRP A 149 -2.63 1.27 23.24
CA TRP A 149 -3.96 1.91 23.34
C TRP A 149 -5.09 0.88 23.17
N ALA A 150 -6.24 1.12 23.80
CA ALA A 150 -7.42 0.27 23.64
C ALA A 150 -8.10 0.52 22.27
N MET A 151 -7.83 -0.34 21.29
CA MET A 151 -8.28 -0.18 19.89
C MET A 151 -9.28 -1.25 19.44
N GLY A 152 -9.86 -2.02 20.38
CA GLY A 152 -10.84 -3.05 20.08
C GLY A 152 -10.24 -4.35 19.52
N GLY A 153 -8.94 -4.56 19.72
CA GLY A 153 -8.20 -5.77 19.36
C GLY A 153 -6.71 -5.62 19.67
N ASP A 154 -5.95 -6.69 19.61
CA ASP A 154 -4.49 -6.64 19.69
C ASP A 154 -3.88 -6.24 18.34
N ALA A 155 -2.65 -5.74 18.38
CA ALA A 155 -1.99 -5.16 17.23
C ALA A 155 -1.83 -6.15 16.06
N LYS A 156 -1.48 -7.41 16.35
CA LYS A 156 -1.30 -8.46 15.35
C LYS A 156 -2.61 -8.82 14.68
N SER A 157 -3.64 -9.11 15.47
CA SER A 157 -4.96 -9.46 14.93
C SER A 157 -5.53 -8.35 14.06
N LEU A 158 -5.41 -7.09 14.49
CA LEU A 158 -5.84 -5.93 13.69
C LEU A 158 -5.01 -5.73 12.42
N TYR A 159 -3.71 -6.00 12.46
CA TYR A 159 -2.84 -5.97 11.28
C TYR A 159 -3.25 -7.01 10.24
N GLU A 160 -3.48 -8.25 10.67
CA GLU A 160 -3.91 -9.36 9.80
C GLU A 160 -5.33 -9.13 9.26
N GLU A 161 -6.25 -8.61 10.08
CA GLU A 161 -7.60 -8.19 9.68
C GLU A 161 -7.55 -7.10 8.60
N ALA A 162 -6.69 -6.09 8.76
CA ALA A 162 -6.54 -5.01 7.79
C ALA A 162 -6.03 -5.51 6.42
N ILE A 163 -5.10 -6.47 6.42
CA ILE A 163 -4.67 -7.15 5.18
C ILE A 163 -5.85 -7.89 4.55
N ALA A 164 -6.63 -8.63 5.33
CA ALA A 164 -7.79 -9.38 4.84
C ALA A 164 -8.84 -8.45 4.21
N LEU A 165 -9.16 -7.33 4.86
CA LEU A 165 -10.06 -6.29 4.33
C LEU A 165 -9.55 -5.70 3.00
N SER A 166 -8.23 -5.46 2.90
CA SER A 166 -7.64 -4.99 1.64
C SER A 166 -7.72 -6.02 0.53
N PHE A 167 -7.54 -7.31 0.82
CA PHE A 167 -7.71 -8.39 -0.16
C PHE A 167 -9.17 -8.50 -0.61
N GLU A 168 -10.10 -8.49 0.32
CA GLU A 168 -11.54 -8.53 0.05
C GLU A 168 -11.99 -7.36 -0.83
N GLN A 169 -11.49 -6.15 -0.60
CA GLN A 169 -11.77 -4.96 -1.42
C GLN A 169 -11.45 -5.19 -2.90
N TYR A 170 -10.43 -6.01 -3.19
CA TYR A 170 -10.02 -6.39 -4.55
C TYR A 170 -10.62 -7.73 -5.01
N GLY A 171 -11.57 -8.31 -4.27
CA GLY A 171 -12.23 -9.57 -4.60
C GLY A 171 -11.31 -10.79 -4.54
N LEU A 172 -10.26 -10.73 -3.70
CA LEU A 172 -9.34 -11.85 -3.47
C LEU A 172 -9.80 -12.71 -2.29
N PRO A 173 -9.52 -14.03 -2.32
CA PRO A 173 -9.95 -14.94 -1.27
C PRO A 173 -9.30 -14.65 0.08
N ALA A 174 -10.04 -14.89 1.18
CA ALA A 174 -9.51 -14.76 2.54
C ALA A 174 -8.32 -15.71 2.82
N THR A 175 -8.30 -16.89 2.18
CA THR A 175 -7.17 -17.83 2.27
C THR A 175 -5.87 -17.25 1.73
N ASP A 176 -5.94 -16.45 0.68
CA ASP A 176 -4.79 -15.80 0.11
C ASP A 176 -4.27 -14.68 1.03
N ALA A 177 -5.19 -13.94 1.66
CA ALA A 177 -4.84 -12.94 2.66
C ALA A 177 -4.11 -13.55 3.87
N LEU A 178 -4.60 -14.68 4.39
CA LEU A 178 -3.97 -15.41 5.49
C LEU A 178 -2.57 -15.91 5.11
N SER A 179 -2.43 -16.49 3.92
CA SER A 179 -1.14 -16.98 3.43
C SER A 179 -0.14 -15.86 3.20
N TYR A 180 -0.61 -14.72 2.71
CA TYR A 180 0.18 -13.51 2.51
C TYR A 180 0.63 -12.90 3.84
N ALA A 181 -0.28 -12.73 4.80
CA ALA A 181 0.02 -12.18 6.12
C ALA A 181 1.02 -13.05 6.91
N ALA A 182 1.01 -14.38 6.70
CA ALA A 182 1.92 -15.31 7.34
C ALA A 182 3.29 -15.45 6.62
N ASN A 183 3.53 -14.72 5.51
CA ASN A 183 4.77 -14.87 4.74
C ASN A 183 5.96 -14.23 5.45
N ALA A 184 6.84 -15.06 5.97
CA ALA A 184 8.05 -14.70 6.70
C ALA A 184 9.34 -14.77 5.85
N SER A 185 9.23 -14.96 4.53
CA SER A 185 10.39 -15.16 3.64
C SER A 185 10.52 -14.12 2.55
N ASN A 186 9.41 -13.67 1.98
CA ASN A 186 9.43 -12.70 0.89
C ASN A 186 9.73 -11.29 1.42
N THR A 187 10.61 -10.58 0.71
CA THR A 187 11.01 -9.20 1.01
C THR A 187 10.88 -8.33 -0.25
N PRO A 188 10.83 -7.00 -0.13
CA PRO A 188 10.87 -6.13 -1.31
C PRO A 188 12.02 -6.48 -2.24
N GLN A 189 11.75 -6.49 -3.53
CA GLN A 189 12.79 -6.82 -4.52
C GLN A 189 13.62 -5.58 -4.89
N ALA A 190 14.83 -5.83 -5.40
CA ALA A 190 15.61 -4.80 -6.07
C ALA A 190 14.87 -4.26 -7.30
N TYR A 191 15.04 -2.99 -7.57
CA TYR A 191 14.47 -2.36 -8.76
C TYR A 191 15.34 -2.64 -10.00
N THR A 192 14.74 -3.18 -11.03
CA THR A 192 15.33 -3.29 -12.36
C THR A 192 14.52 -2.42 -13.31
N ASP A 193 15.15 -1.37 -13.85
CA ASP A 193 14.48 -0.50 -14.81
C ASP A 193 14.33 -1.22 -16.16
N PRO A 194 13.11 -1.27 -16.75
CA PRO A 194 12.88 -1.99 -18.00
C PRO A 194 13.39 -1.26 -19.25
N VAL A 195 13.83 -0.01 -19.14
CA VAL A 195 14.28 0.83 -20.26
C VAL A 195 15.78 1.07 -20.19
N ASP A 196 16.27 1.54 -19.04
CA ASP A 196 17.68 1.89 -18.84
C ASP A 196 18.19 1.34 -17.49
N GLY A 197 19.03 0.33 -17.56
CA GLY A 197 19.61 -0.32 -16.39
C GLY A 197 20.40 0.60 -15.45
N THR A 198 20.80 1.80 -15.90
CA THR A 198 21.48 2.79 -15.05
C THR A 198 20.56 3.36 -13.96
N TYR A 199 19.26 3.29 -14.16
CA TYR A 199 18.26 3.68 -13.16
C TYR A 199 17.91 2.58 -12.15
N SER A 200 18.43 1.37 -12.33
CA SER A 200 18.22 0.25 -11.41
C SER A 200 18.82 0.54 -10.02
N ALA A 201 18.23 -0.04 -8.99
CA ALA A 201 18.63 0.18 -7.60
C ALA A 201 18.45 -1.09 -6.75
N GLY A 202 19.17 -1.18 -5.64
CA GLY A 202 18.97 -2.24 -4.64
C GLY A 202 17.59 -2.19 -4.00
N ALA A 203 17.22 -3.27 -3.30
CA ALA A 203 15.99 -3.29 -2.52
C ALA A 203 16.03 -2.23 -1.41
N VAL A 204 14.91 -1.53 -1.22
CA VAL A 204 14.80 -0.43 -0.23
C VAL A 204 14.58 -0.94 1.20
N SER A 205 14.15 -2.18 1.37
CA SER A 205 13.91 -2.82 2.66
C SER A 205 14.13 -4.33 2.57
N ASN A 206 14.35 -4.98 3.71
CA ASN A 206 14.36 -6.43 3.87
C ASN A 206 13.19 -6.92 4.74
N LEU A 207 12.18 -6.08 4.92
CA LEU A 207 11.01 -6.36 5.75
C LEU A 207 10.18 -7.48 5.12
N THR A 208 9.77 -8.45 5.95
CA THR A 208 8.78 -9.47 5.56
C THR A 208 7.37 -9.02 5.95
N VAL A 209 6.33 -9.66 5.39
CA VAL A 209 4.94 -9.36 5.74
C VAL A 209 4.58 -9.90 7.12
N ALA A 210 5.07 -11.10 7.47
CA ALA A 210 4.69 -11.77 8.70
C ALA A 210 5.03 -10.96 9.96
N TRP A 211 4.04 -10.86 10.85
CA TRP A 211 4.21 -10.26 12.18
C TRP A 211 5.30 -10.97 12.98
N GLN A 212 6.04 -10.24 13.78
CA GLN A 212 7.05 -10.79 14.71
C GLN A 212 6.60 -10.54 16.15
N GLU A 213 6.65 -11.61 16.95
CA GLU A 213 6.28 -11.54 18.37
C GLU A 213 7.45 -10.99 19.21
N GLY A 214 7.12 -10.20 20.23
CA GLY A 214 8.07 -9.61 21.17
C GLY A 214 8.19 -8.10 21.03
N ASP A 215 8.40 -7.42 22.15
CA ASP A 215 8.50 -5.96 22.24
C ASP A 215 9.70 -5.41 21.45
N GLU A 216 10.75 -6.22 21.31
CA GLU A 216 11.94 -5.89 20.52
C GLU A 216 11.64 -5.68 19.02
N TYR A 217 10.51 -6.20 18.54
CA TYR A 217 10.06 -6.03 17.15
C TYR A 217 9.02 -4.92 16.97
N ALA A 218 8.71 -4.14 18.02
CA ALA A 218 7.65 -3.12 17.95
C ALA A 218 7.88 -2.13 16.79
N GLU A 219 9.12 -1.64 16.62
CA GLU A 219 9.45 -0.72 15.53
C GLU A 219 9.34 -1.38 14.15
N LYS A 220 9.79 -2.64 14.01
CA LYS A 220 9.64 -3.41 12.77
C LYS A 220 8.18 -3.74 12.47
N ASN A 221 7.36 -3.94 13.48
CA ASN A 221 5.93 -4.14 13.29
C ASN A 221 5.21 -2.83 12.94
N LEU A 222 5.68 -1.69 13.43
CA LEU A 222 5.21 -0.38 12.96
C LEU A 222 5.53 -0.19 11.47
N GLU A 223 6.76 -0.48 11.03
CA GLU A 223 7.15 -0.46 9.62
C GLU A 223 6.21 -1.36 8.77
N ARG A 224 5.87 -2.57 9.26
CA ARG A 224 4.92 -3.48 8.60
C ARG A 224 3.53 -2.87 8.46
N ILE A 225 3.01 -2.31 9.54
CA ILE A 225 1.69 -1.66 9.55
C ILE A 225 1.66 -0.54 8.51
N ILE A 226 2.66 0.36 8.52
CA ILE A 226 2.71 1.51 7.61
C ILE A 226 2.87 1.05 6.16
N THR A 227 3.75 0.08 5.89
CA THR A 227 3.94 -0.48 4.54
C THR A 227 2.66 -1.11 3.99
N GLN A 228 1.98 -1.96 4.77
CA GLN A 228 0.75 -2.61 4.31
C GLN A 228 -0.41 -1.62 4.21
N LYS A 229 -0.48 -0.61 5.08
CA LYS A 229 -1.43 0.50 4.97
C LYS A 229 -1.19 1.30 3.70
N TRP A 230 0.06 1.62 3.36
CA TRP A 230 0.40 2.31 2.11
C TRP A 230 -0.13 1.56 0.88
N ILE A 231 0.10 0.24 0.80
CA ILE A 231 -0.43 -0.61 -0.28
C ILE A 231 -1.97 -0.56 -0.31
N ALA A 232 -2.62 -0.71 0.86
CA ALA A 232 -4.08 -0.76 0.98
C ALA A 232 -4.77 0.56 0.67
N MET A 233 -4.09 1.69 0.90
CA MET A 233 -4.64 3.03 0.65
C MET A 233 -4.53 3.49 -0.80
N PHE A 234 -3.85 2.76 -1.68
CA PHE A 234 -3.73 3.18 -3.07
C PHE A 234 -5.14 3.41 -3.69
N PRO A 235 -5.38 4.53 -4.40
CA PRO A 235 -4.46 5.55 -4.87
C PRO A 235 -4.42 6.84 -3.99
N SER A 236 -4.68 6.77 -2.71
CA SER A 236 -4.68 7.94 -1.80
C SER A 236 -3.26 8.42 -1.48
N THR A 237 -2.60 9.04 -2.44
CA THR A 237 -1.19 9.44 -2.37
C THR A 237 -0.90 10.52 -1.32
N VAL A 238 -1.85 11.41 -1.06
CA VAL A 238 -1.71 12.49 -0.06
C VAL A 238 -1.64 11.91 1.36
N GLU A 239 -2.46 10.90 1.65
CA GLU A 239 -2.43 10.20 2.93
C GLU A 239 -1.15 9.39 3.08
N ALA A 240 -0.72 8.67 2.04
CA ALA A 240 0.53 7.92 2.02
C ALA A 240 1.74 8.84 2.28
N TRP A 241 1.79 10.01 1.62
CA TRP A 241 2.82 11.02 1.86
C TRP A 241 2.82 11.56 3.30
N SER A 242 1.63 11.75 3.88
CA SER A 242 1.50 12.19 5.27
C SER A 242 2.01 11.15 6.26
N GLU A 243 1.80 9.86 5.98
CA GLU A 243 2.32 8.76 6.79
C GLU A 243 3.84 8.65 6.70
N TYR A 244 4.40 8.71 5.49
CA TYR A 244 5.85 8.74 5.28
C TYR A 244 6.51 9.87 6.08
N ARG A 245 5.98 11.09 5.99
CA ARG A 245 6.50 12.24 6.74
C ARG A 245 6.38 12.12 8.25
N ARG A 246 5.46 11.32 8.75
CA ARG A 246 5.25 11.09 10.17
C ARG A 246 6.14 9.98 10.73
N THR A 247 6.41 8.93 9.94
CA THR A 247 7.03 7.67 10.40
C THR A 247 8.37 7.38 9.76
N ASP A 248 8.67 8.00 8.62
CA ASP A 248 9.85 7.76 7.77
C ASP A 248 9.82 6.38 7.05
N TYR A 249 8.60 5.76 6.96
CA TYR A 249 8.36 4.48 6.30
C TYR A 249 7.48 4.60 5.07
#